data_990cc66c2d8f199d47cce6d0bdb75722
#
_entry.id   990cc66c2d8f199d47cce6d0bdb75722
#
_cell.length_a   1.000
_cell.length_b   1.000
_cell.length_c   1.000
_cell.angle_alpha   90.00
_cell.angle_beta   90.00
_cell.angle_gamma   90.00
#
_symmetry.space_group_name_H-M   'P 1'
#
loop_
_entity.id
_entity.type
_entity.pdbx_description
1 polymer ?
#
loop_
_entity_poly.entity_id
_entity_poly.type
_entity_poly.pdbx_seq_one_letter_code
_entity_poly.pdbx_strand_id
1 'polypeptide(L)'
;MRIASAAVAGLLAALIALPAVAQPGKSETGKDIVFNRTKGNCLACHGFPTLPDAEQTGNSGPPMIAMQARFPDKTVLRAKIWDATVSNPKTFMPPFGKHQALSEEEIDKVVDFIHSL
;
A
#
# COMPACT_ATOMS: atom_id res chain seq x y z
N MET A 1 42.75 51.53 -43.13
CA MET A 1 42.36 50.11 -42.78
C MET A 1 41.57 50.16 -41.48
N ARG A 2 40.22 50.08 -41.55
CA ARG A 2 39.33 50.23 -40.41
C ARG A 2 38.77 48.86 -40.06
N ILE A 3 39.08 48.38 -38.88
CA ILE A 3 38.60 47.11 -38.38
C ILE A 3 37.31 47.36 -37.60
N ALA A 4 36.20 46.88 -38.12
CA ALA A 4 34.90 46.96 -37.45
C ALA A 4 34.78 45.81 -36.42
N SER A 5 34.62 46.18 -35.13
CA SER A 5 34.34 45.24 -34.06
C SER A 5 32.85 44.92 -34.03
N ALA A 6 32.49 43.66 -34.28
CA ALA A 6 31.13 43.15 -34.13
C ALA A 6 30.91 42.75 -32.66
N ALA A 7 29.96 43.39 -32.00
CA ALA A 7 29.51 43.02 -30.66
C ALA A 7 28.51 41.88 -30.77
N VAL A 8 28.83 40.71 -30.18
CA VAL A 8 27.93 39.59 -30.04
C VAL A 8 27.10 39.77 -28.77
N ALA A 9 25.83 40.08 -28.95
CA ALA A 9 24.87 40.15 -27.83
C ALA A 9 24.43 38.71 -27.48
N GLY A 10 24.90 38.21 -26.35
CA GLY A 10 24.46 36.93 -25.80
C GLY A 10 23.07 37.00 -25.16
N LEU A 11 22.11 36.31 -25.74
CA LEU A 11 20.77 36.13 -25.16
C LEU A 11 20.86 35.08 -24.04
N LEU A 12 20.81 35.53 -22.76
CA LEU A 12 20.58 34.61 -21.63
C LEU A 12 19.11 34.22 -21.60
N ALA A 13 18.81 32.99 -22.00
CA ALA A 13 17.50 32.38 -21.80
C ALA A 13 17.40 31.95 -20.34
N ALA A 14 16.63 32.65 -19.52
CA ALA A 14 16.30 32.24 -18.16
C ALA A 14 15.30 31.08 -18.23
N LEU A 15 15.75 29.84 -17.88
CA LEU A 15 14.85 28.71 -17.66
C LEU A 15 14.05 28.96 -16.38
N ILE A 16 12.79 29.31 -16.51
CA ILE A 16 11.85 29.34 -15.40
C ILE A 16 11.45 27.89 -15.08
N ALA A 17 12.03 27.33 -14.04
CA ALA A 17 11.61 26.05 -13.49
C ALA A 17 10.24 26.23 -12.82
N LEU A 18 9.17 25.77 -13.48
CA LEU A 18 7.85 25.69 -12.88
C LEU A 18 7.89 24.64 -11.76
N PRO A 19 7.37 24.93 -10.55
CA PRO A 19 7.23 23.91 -9.53
C PRO A 19 6.27 22.83 -10.05
N ALA A 20 6.73 21.57 -10.09
CA ALA A 20 5.88 20.43 -10.37
C ALA A 20 4.84 20.34 -9.25
N VAL A 21 3.59 20.73 -9.52
CA VAL A 21 2.47 20.48 -8.64
C VAL A 21 2.25 18.97 -8.66
N ALA A 22 2.66 18.30 -7.60
CA ALA A 22 2.32 16.90 -7.38
C ALA A 22 0.79 16.78 -7.37
N GLN A 23 0.22 16.10 -8.37
CA GLN A 23 -1.21 15.80 -8.36
C GLN A 23 -1.47 14.91 -7.12
N PRO A 24 -2.53 15.17 -6.33
CA PRO A 24 -2.91 14.27 -5.27
C PRO A 24 -3.28 12.93 -5.92
N GLY A 25 -2.35 11.98 -5.87
CA GLY A 25 -2.60 10.61 -6.28
C GLY A 25 -3.80 10.09 -5.49
N LYS A 26 -4.72 9.37 -6.14
CA LYS A 26 -5.82 8.68 -5.47
C LYS A 26 -5.22 7.88 -4.31
N SER A 27 -5.61 8.20 -3.07
CA SER A 27 -5.08 7.50 -1.91
C SER A 27 -5.46 6.03 -2.03
N GLU A 28 -4.48 5.14 -1.91
CA GLU A 28 -4.66 3.70 -2.00
C GLU A 28 -5.62 3.24 -0.91
N THR A 29 -6.63 2.44 -1.28
CA THR A 29 -7.62 1.90 -0.35
C THR A 29 -7.09 0.65 0.34
N GLY A 30 -7.73 0.21 1.44
CA GLY A 30 -7.40 -1.06 2.10
C GLY A 30 -7.52 -2.25 1.13
N LYS A 31 -8.51 -2.25 0.24
CA LYS A 31 -8.64 -3.27 -0.81
C LYS A 31 -7.46 -3.26 -1.77
N ASP A 32 -7.06 -2.07 -2.24
CA ASP A 32 -5.93 -1.94 -3.17
C ASP A 32 -4.65 -2.53 -2.53
N ILE A 33 -4.40 -2.24 -1.24
CA ILE A 33 -3.24 -2.76 -0.50
C ILE A 33 -3.31 -4.28 -0.36
N VAL A 34 -4.46 -4.83 0.00
CA VAL A 34 -4.69 -6.27 0.16
C VAL A 34 -4.43 -7.04 -1.14
N PHE A 35 -4.83 -6.46 -2.29
CA PHE A 35 -4.68 -7.06 -3.61
C PHE A 35 -3.31 -6.80 -4.24
N ASN A 36 -2.58 -5.81 -3.77
CA ASN A 36 -1.28 -5.41 -4.32
C ASN A 36 -0.21 -6.46 -4.01
N ARG A 37 0.29 -7.14 -5.04
CA ARG A 37 1.29 -8.22 -4.93
C ARG A 37 2.65 -7.76 -4.39
N THR A 38 2.93 -6.47 -4.43
CA THR A 38 4.18 -5.89 -3.92
C THR A 38 4.04 -5.25 -2.54
N LYS A 39 2.83 -5.29 -1.96
CA LYS A 39 2.52 -4.75 -0.63
C LYS A 39 1.92 -5.83 0.29
N GLY A 40 0.60 -5.80 0.51
CA GLY A 40 -0.09 -6.75 1.37
C GLY A 40 -0.08 -8.17 0.83
N ASN A 41 -0.42 -8.31 -0.46
CA ASN A 41 -0.49 -9.60 -1.15
C ASN A 41 -1.26 -10.69 -0.38
N CYS A 42 -2.33 -10.29 0.29
CA CYS A 42 -3.08 -11.18 1.20
C CYS A 42 -3.72 -12.36 0.45
N LEU A 43 -4.03 -12.15 -0.85
CA LEU A 43 -4.60 -13.19 -1.72
C LEU A 43 -3.65 -14.37 -1.92
N ALA A 44 -2.35 -14.19 -1.76
CA ALA A 44 -1.38 -15.28 -1.89
C ALA A 44 -1.66 -16.44 -0.90
N CYS A 45 -2.25 -16.13 0.26
CA CYS A 45 -2.49 -17.10 1.33
C CYS A 45 -3.96 -17.23 1.73
N HIS A 46 -4.78 -16.19 1.54
CA HIS A 46 -6.15 -16.14 2.04
C HIS A 46 -7.18 -16.14 0.91
N GLY A 47 -8.22 -16.95 1.06
CA GLY A 47 -9.41 -16.90 0.21
C GLY A 47 -10.32 -15.73 0.59
N PHE A 48 -11.01 -15.16 -0.39
CA PHE A 48 -11.99 -14.08 -0.23
C PHE A 48 -13.31 -14.47 -0.89
N PRO A 49 -14.07 -15.38 -0.29
CA PRO A 49 -15.21 -16.02 -0.97
C PRO A 49 -16.37 -15.05 -1.29
N THR A 50 -16.42 -13.89 -0.65
CA THR A 50 -17.43 -12.86 -0.89
C THR A 50 -17.04 -11.82 -1.94
N LEU A 51 -15.78 -11.88 -2.44
CA LEU A 51 -15.26 -10.93 -3.42
C LEU A 51 -15.11 -11.60 -4.79
N PRO A 52 -15.94 -11.26 -5.79
CA PRO A 52 -15.91 -11.92 -7.09
C PRO A 52 -14.63 -11.62 -7.91
N ASP A 53 -13.93 -10.54 -7.58
CA ASP A 53 -12.67 -10.14 -8.21
C ASP A 53 -11.42 -10.65 -7.49
N ALA A 54 -11.58 -11.42 -6.41
CA ALA A 54 -10.48 -12.08 -5.73
C ALA A 54 -10.19 -13.43 -6.40
N GLU A 55 -9.50 -13.39 -7.53
CA GLU A 55 -9.14 -14.58 -8.30
C GLU A 55 -7.80 -15.19 -7.84
N GLN A 56 -7.66 -16.50 -8.06
CA GLN A 56 -6.41 -17.25 -7.79
C GLN A 56 -5.89 -17.07 -6.36
N THR A 57 -6.79 -17.15 -5.39
CA THR A 57 -6.43 -17.03 -3.98
C THR A 57 -5.78 -18.29 -3.45
N GLY A 58 -4.83 -18.12 -2.51
CA GLY A 58 -4.26 -19.24 -1.74
C GLY A 58 -5.22 -19.74 -0.65
N ASN A 59 -4.81 -20.82 0.01
CA ASN A 59 -5.56 -21.48 1.09
C ASN A 59 -4.68 -21.85 2.30
N SER A 60 -3.48 -21.30 2.38
CA SER A 60 -2.57 -21.54 3.52
C SER A 60 -2.94 -20.73 4.76
N GLY A 61 -3.74 -19.67 4.59
CA GLY A 61 -4.36 -18.91 5.67
C GLY A 61 -5.88 -19.12 5.71
N PRO A 62 -6.55 -18.77 6.83
CA PRO A 62 -8.01 -18.88 6.93
C PRO A 62 -8.70 -17.92 5.95
N PRO A 63 -9.88 -18.29 5.43
CA PRO A 63 -10.62 -17.42 4.51
C PRO A 63 -11.08 -16.14 5.20
N MET A 64 -11.11 -15.05 4.45
CA MET A 64 -11.59 -13.73 4.87
C MET A 64 -13.10 -13.66 4.66
N ILE A 65 -13.83 -14.13 5.67
CA ILE A 65 -15.29 -14.15 5.69
C ILE A 65 -15.78 -14.04 7.13
N ALA A 66 -16.92 -13.40 7.32
CA ALA A 66 -17.55 -13.15 8.63
C ALA A 66 -16.57 -12.52 9.65
N MET A 67 -15.76 -11.58 9.18
CA MET A 67 -14.66 -11.03 9.96
C MET A 67 -15.14 -10.25 11.18
N GLN A 68 -16.28 -9.56 11.10
CA GLN A 68 -16.87 -8.88 12.26
C GLN A 68 -17.28 -9.84 13.37
N ALA A 69 -17.79 -11.02 13.01
CA ALA A 69 -18.17 -12.03 14.00
C ALA A 69 -16.95 -12.69 14.64
N ARG A 70 -15.89 -12.88 13.84
CA ARG A 70 -14.61 -13.50 14.30
C ARG A 70 -13.75 -12.53 15.10
N PHE A 71 -13.81 -11.26 14.80
CA PHE A 71 -13.07 -10.18 15.43
C PHE A 71 -14.01 -9.02 15.78
N PRO A 72 -14.88 -9.15 16.80
CA PRO A 72 -15.76 -8.05 17.19
C PRO A 72 -14.97 -6.77 17.55
N ASP A 73 -13.76 -6.93 18.08
CA ASP A 73 -12.83 -5.84 18.34
C ASP A 73 -11.76 -5.78 17.23
N LYS A 74 -11.78 -4.69 16.46
CA LYS A 74 -10.80 -4.42 15.41
C LYS A 74 -9.35 -4.37 15.91
N THR A 75 -9.13 -4.02 17.18
CA THR A 75 -7.77 -3.95 17.75
C THR A 75 -7.11 -5.32 17.79
N VAL A 76 -7.89 -6.38 18.00
CA VAL A 76 -7.40 -7.77 17.96
C VAL A 76 -7.02 -8.17 16.53
N LEU A 77 -7.82 -7.80 15.54
CA LEU A 77 -7.50 -8.02 14.13
C LEU A 77 -6.24 -7.24 13.72
N ARG A 78 -6.17 -5.97 14.14
CA ARG A 78 -4.99 -5.13 13.89
C ARG A 78 -3.72 -5.74 14.44
N ALA A 79 -3.75 -6.22 15.69
CA ALA A 79 -2.61 -6.86 16.33
C ALA A 79 -2.13 -8.10 15.55
N LYS A 80 -3.05 -8.89 14.98
CA LYS A 80 -2.70 -10.05 14.15
C LYS A 80 -2.07 -9.67 12.82
N ILE A 81 -2.48 -8.58 12.21
CA ILE A 81 -1.87 -8.09 10.97
C ILE A 81 -0.51 -7.44 11.28
N TRP A 82 -0.41 -6.77 12.43
CA TRP A 82 0.84 -6.18 12.89
C TRP A 82 1.94 -7.23 13.10
N ASP A 83 1.65 -8.24 13.92
CA ASP A 83 2.57 -9.35 14.20
C ASP A 83 1.80 -10.62 14.61
N ALA A 84 1.49 -11.46 13.65
CA ALA A 84 0.81 -12.73 13.91
C ALA A 84 1.67 -13.72 14.70
N THR A 85 2.99 -13.53 14.76
CA THR A 85 3.91 -14.41 15.48
C THR A 85 3.70 -14.38 17.00
N VAL A 86 3.14 -13.30 17.52
CA VAL A 86 2.80 -13.18 18.96
C VAL A 86 1.79 -14.25 19.37
N SER A 87 0.78 -14.51 18.54
CA SER A 87 -0.25 -15.51 18.84
C SER A 87 0.02 -16.89 18.25
N ASN A 88 0.83 -16.95 17.19
CA ASN A 88 1.25 -18.18 16.54
C ASN A 88 2.71 -18.08 16.09
N PRO A 89 3.68 -18.47 16.92
CA PRO A 89 5.11 -18.37 16.58
C PRO A 89 5.54 -19.18 15.35
N LYS A 90 4.71 -20.10 14.88
CA LYS A 90 4.97 -20.94 13.69
C LYS A 90 4.22 -20.45 12.44
N THR A 91 3.60 -19.28 12.49
CA THR A 91 2.87 -18.73 11.34
C THR A 91 3.79 -18.37 10.18
N PHE A 92 3.29 -18.58 8.96
CA PHE A 92 3.93 -18.04 7.74
C PHE A 92 3.44 -16.64 7.39
N MET A 93 2.43 -16.11 8.11
CA MET A 93 1.93 -14.76 7.88
C MET A 93 3.02 -13.73 8.24
N PRO A 94 3.42 -12.86 7.29
CA PRO A 94 4.41 -11.84 7.57
C PRO A 94 3.95 -10.88 8.66
N PRO A 95 4.85 -10.44 9.56
CA PRO A 95 4.54 -9.42 10.56
C PRO A 95 4.60 -8.02 9.90
N PHE A 96 3.54 -7.65 9.19
CA PHE A 96 3.50 -6.47 8.32
C PHE A 96 3.86 -5.16 9.00
N GLY A 97 3.40 -4.96 10.24
CA GLY A 97 3.72 -3.76 11.02
C GLY A 97 5.11 -3.83 11.64
N LYS A 98 5.41 -4.92 12.33
CA LYS A 98 6.70 -5.09 13.03
C LYS A 98 7.91 -4.98 12.09
N HIS A 99 7.80 -5.48 10.88
CA HIS A 99 8.86 -5.40 9.87
C HIS A 99 8.73 -4.18 8.94
N GLN A 100 7.77 -3.29 9.22
CA GLN A 100 7.52 -2.08 8.44
C GLN A 100 7.26 -2.36 6.93
N ALA A 101 6.69 -3.53 6.63
CA ALA A 101 6.27 -3.88 5.28
C ALA A 101 5.05 -3.06 4.83
N LEU A 102 4.20 -2.66 5.78
CA LEU A 102 3.12 -1.70 5.63
C LEU A 102 3.28 -0.62 6.70
N SER A 103 2.93 0.62 6.37
CA SER A 103 2.83 1.70 7.36
C SER A 103 1.65 1.48 8.31
N GLU A 104 1.61 2.18 9.43
CA GLU A 104 0.48 2.12 10.37
C GLU A 104 -0.82 2.54 9.69
N GLU A 105 -0.80 3.59 8.89
CA GLU A 105 -1.97 4.06 8.13
C GLU A 105 -2.44 3.01 7.11
N GLU A 106 -1.52 2.34 6.42
CA GLU A 106 -1.86 1.25 5.50
C GLU A 106 -2.47 0.06 6.23
N ILE A 107 -1.94 -0.29 7.41
CA ILE A 107 -2.50 -1.35 8.26
C ILE A 107 -3.92 -0.99 8.70
N ASP A 108 -4.17 0.24 9.12
CA ASP A 108 -5.50 0.68 9.54
C ASP A 108 -6.51 0.58 8.39
N LYS A 109 -6.13 0.98 7.17
CA LYS A 109 -6.94 0.80 5.96
C LYS A 109 -7.21 -0.68 5.65
N VAL A 110 -6.20 -1.53 5.79
CA VAL A 110 -6.33 -2.98 5.61
C VAL A 110 -7.28 -3.58 6.65
N VAL A 111 -7.13 -3.20 7.92
CA VAL A 111 -8.01 -3.65 9.01
C VAL A 111 -9.46 -3.27 8.75
N ASP A 112 -9.72 -2.04 8.34
CA ASP A 112 -11.08 -1.57 8.03
C ASP A 112 -11.70 -2.37 6.87
N PHE A 113 -10.93 -2.61 5.81
CA PHE A 113 -11.40 -3.40 4.69
C PHE A 113 -11.65 -4.87 5.07
N ILE A 114 -10.68 -5.53 5.69
CA ILE A 114 -10.83 -6.94 6.10
C ILE A 114 -11.96 -7.11 7.09
N HIS A 115 -12.11 -6.21 8.05
CA HIS A 115 -13.18 -6.28 9.03
C HIS A 115 -14.58 -6.13 8.40
N SER A 116 -14.69 -5.50 7.24
CA SER A 116 -15.97 -5.34 6.52
C SER A 116 -16.45 -6.59 5.79
N LEU A 117 -15.64 -7.65 5.73
CA LEU A 117 -15.94 -8.92 5.04
C LEU A 117 -16.69 -9.93 6.01
#